data_7633fd9155453fa7a8ef12afc7b5cd21
#
_entry.id   7633fd9155453fa7a8ef12afc7b5cd21
#
_cell.length_a   1.000
_cell.length_b   1.000
_cell.length_c   1.000
_cell.angle_alpha   90.00
_cell.angle_beta   90.00
_cell.angle_gamma   90.00
#
_symmetry.space_group_name_H-M   'P 1'
#
loop_
_entity.id
_entity.type
_entity.pdbx_description
1 polymer ?
#
loop_
_entity_poly.entity_id
_entity_poly.type
_entity_poly.pdbx_seq_one_letter_code
_entity_poly.pdbx_strand_id
1 'polypeptide(L)'
;MTRSLRRDLYAACAAALLVTAAVLVGRHIQDTRHTLFVHWPPLFADWDPHLGPGTPAALAVAAAVVAYGPAVAARLPWRGLLAAAWASALAWIVSLALVDGWRRGIAGRLTTRNEYLRVIGRFHDIPAALRDFTHHIVSGTPDPWPAHIAGHPPAATLTFVLLDRIGLRGGGWAGMWCITVGATGCVAVLIALRALAGEALARRAAPFLVLAPAAVWQGASADGYFAAVAAWSLALLALAVTRRSHGCAAASGLLFGLTCYLSYGLTLFALIGAAVVVLARGGLRERPALVLSLLAGLAVFPVVFTLAGFDWWHAYHLLVTRYYQGVGGTRPYGYWVWANLACTAVITGPATAAGLRRTTTALLPGSGPRRLPETALALLVTAALLALLIADLSGMSKAETERIWLPFALWLLPACALLPRPRPWLAAQAVLALLLNHLLLTGW
;
A
#
# COMPACT_ATOMS: atom_id res chain seq x y z
N MET A 1 15.33 24.38 20.68
CA MET A 1 14.83 23.11 20.12
C MET A 1 14.67 22.11 21.27
N THR A 2 13.48 21.51 21.46
CA THR A 2 13.25 20.57 22.56
C THR A 2 14.02 19.26 22.34
N ARG A 3 14.36 18.53 23.43
CA ARG A 3 15.06 17.22 23.37
C ARG A 3 14.27 16.21 22.50
N SER A 4 12.94 16.25 22.55
CA SER A 4 12.09 15.38 21.74
C SER A 4 12.19 15.69 20.24
N LEU A 5 12.16 16.97 19.85
CA LEU A 5 12.30 17.35 18.44
C LEU A 5 13.66 16.96 17.86
N ARG A 6 14.75 17.10 18.65
CA ARG A 6 16.08 16.61 18.22
C ARG A 6 16.08 15.13 17.90
N ARG A 7 15.46 14.29 18.74
CA ARG A 7 15.34 12.85 18.51
C ARG A 7 14.48 12.53 17.30
N ASP A 8 13.42 13.29 17.01
CA ASP A 8 12.60 13.15 15.80
C ASP A 8 13.43 13.42 14.55
N LEU A 9 14.24 14.48 14.57
CA LEU A 9 15.15 14.81 13.47
C LEU A 9 16.25 13.74 13.30
N TYR A 10 16.80 13.21 14.39
CA TYR A 10 17.77 12.10 14.30
C TYR A 10 17.16 10.85 13.62
N ALA A 11 15.89 10.52 13.91
CA ALA A 11 15.22 9.43 13.23
C ALA A 11 15.04 9.68 11.73
N ALA A 12 14.65 10.90 11.35
CA ALA A 12 14.55 11.29 9.94
C ALA A 12 15.93 11.30 9.25
N CYS A 13 16.99 11.80 9.91
CA CYS A 13 18.36 11.76 9.40
C CYS A 13 18.86 10.30 9.24
N ALA A 14 18.58 9.42 10.21
CA ALA A 14 18.94 8.02 10.11
C ALA A 14 18.27 7.33 8.90
N ALA A 15 17.01 7.63 8.65
CA ALA A 15 16.32 7.15 7.45
C ALA A 15 16.96 7.70 6.16
N ALA A 16 17.33 8.98 6.12
CA ALA A 16 18.03 9.58 4.99
C ALA A 16 19.43 8.95 4.78
N LEU A 17 20.15 8.65 5.84
CA LEU A 17 21.45 7.95 5.76
C LEU A 17 21.28 6.52 5.25
N LEU A 18 20.25 5.81 5.68
CA LEU A 18 19.92 4.48 5.14
C LEU A 18 19.66 4.54 3.63
N VAL A 19 18.86 5.52 3.17
CA VAL A 19 18.61 5.73 1.74
C VAL A 19 19.91 6.04 0.99
N THR A 20 20.73 6.95 1.52
CA THR A 20 22.02 7.30 0.92
C THR A 20 22.94 6.08 0.80
N ALA A 21 23.04 5.28 1.86
CA ALA A 21 23.83 4.04 1.85
C ALA A 21 23.29 3.06 0.80
N ALA A 22 21.95 2.90 0.71
CA ALA A 22 21.33 2.03 -0.29
C ALA A 22 21.62 2.49 -1.73
N VAL A 23 21.59 3.80 -1.99
CA VAL A 23 21.95 4.36 -3.28
C VAL A 23 23.42 4.09 -3.62
N LEU A 24 24.36 4.38 -2.71
CA LEU A 24 25.79 4.23 -2.97
C LEU A 24 26.19 2.78 -3.18
N VAL A 25 25.76 1.87 -2.29
CA VAL A 25 26.03 0.44 -2.40
C VAL A 25 25.32 -0.15 -3.63
N GLY A 26 24.07 0.25 -3.88
CA GLY A 26 23.31 -0.22 -5.03
C GLY A 26 23.94 0.20 -6.36
N ARG A 27 24.38 1.45 -6.51
CA ARG A 27 25.13 1.88 -7.68
C ARG A 27 26.39 1.06 -7.87
N HIS A 28 27.18 0.91 -6.83
CA HIS A 28 28.40 0.10 -6.92
C HIS A 28 28.13 -1.35 -7.38
N ILE A 29 27.08 -2.01 -6.84
CA ILE A 29 26.69 -3.35 -7.28
C ILE A 29 26.21 -3.34 -8.73
N GLN A 30 25.38 -2.35 -9.12
CA GLN A 30 24.86 -2.26 -10.48
C GLN A 30 25.99 -2.02 -11.49
N ASP A 31 26.94 -1.15 -11.18
CA ASP A 31 28.05 -0.79 -12.09
C ASP A 31 29.07 -1.94 -12.22
N THR A 32 29.30 -2.74 -11.15
CA THR A 32 30.31 -3.79 -11.14
C THR A 32 29.78 -5.18 -11.49
N ARG A 33 28.53 -5.49 -11.14
CA ARG A 33 27.96 -6.84 -11.25
C ARG A 33 26.74 -6.91 -12.17
N HIS A 34 26.06 -5.78 -12.43
CA HIS A 34 24.84 -5.68 -13.26
C HIS A 34 23.69 -6.61 -12.80
N THR A 35 23.62 -6.91 -11.47
CA THR A 35 22.69 -7.90 -10.93
C THR A 35 21.44 -7.32 -10.28
N LEU A 36 21.33 -5.99 -10.16
CA LEU A 36 20.15 -5.36 -9.53
C LEU A 36 18.99 -5.20 -10.51
N PHE A 37 19.28 -5.01 -11.80
CA PHE A 37 18.28 -4.74 -12.84
C PHE A 37 17.41 -3.53 -12.53
N VAL A 38 18.00 -2.49 -11.92
CA VAL A 38 17.38 -1.20 -11.63
C VAL A 38 18.41 -0.11 -11.96
N HIS A 39 17.98 0.94 -12.66
CA HIS A 39 18.91 2.00 -13.09
C HIS A 39 19.17 3.04 -12.01
N TRP A 40 18.23 3.21 -11.07
CA TRP A 40 18.33 4.15 -9.95
C TRP A 40 18.15 3.44 -8.58
N PRO A 41 19.10 2.53 -8.20
CA PRO A 41 18.95 1.79 -6.95
C PRO A 41 18.82 2.73 -5.73
N PRO A 42 18.00 2.36 -4.74
CA PRO A 42 17.21 1.14 -4.63
C PRO A 42 15.85 1.18 -5.32
N LEU A 43 15.49 2.28 -5.98
CA LEU A 43 14.19 2.46 -6.65
C LEU A 43 14.22 1.91 -8.08
N PHE A 44 13.11 1.35 -8.53
CA PHE A 44 12.91 0.98 -9.93
C PHE A 44 12.52 2.23 -10.72
N ALA A 45 13.52 3.02 -11.09
CA ALA A 45 13.36 4.31 -11.76
C ALA A 45 14.57 4.65 -12.63
N ASP A 46 14.39 5.64 -13.50
CA ASP A 46 15.44 6.30 -14.28
C ASP A 46 15.55 7.75 -13.83
N TRP A 47 16.76 8.32 -13.92
CA TRP A 47 16.95 9.74 -13.70
C TRP A 47 16.52 10.51 -14.95
N ASP A 48 15.41 11.21 -14.85
CA ASP A 48 14.82 11.98 -15.94
C ASP A 48 14.09 13.22 -15.38
N PRO A 49 14.82 14.32 -15.13
CA PRO A 49 14.19 15.55 -14.64
C PRO A 49 13.20 16.13 -15.66
N HIS A 50 11.95 16.23 -15.28
CA HIS A 50 10.88 16.68 -16.17
C HIS A 50 9.79 17.48 -15.44
N LEU A 51 9.05 18.26 -16.23
CA LEU A 51 7.84 18.96 -15.85
C LEU A 51 6.73 18.55 -16.81
N GLY A 52 5.51 18.54 -16.33
CA GLY A 52 4.39 18.16 -17.15
C GLY A 52 3.07 18.84 -16.76
N PRO A 53 1.97 18.49 -17.43
CA PRO A 53 0.68 19.17 -17.26
C PRO A 53 0.13 19.05 -15.82
N GLY A 54 0.53 18.03 -15.07
CA GLY A 54 0.14 17.84 -13.67
C GLY A 54 0.90 18.71 -12.67
N THR A 55 2.09 19.24 -13.04
CA THR A 55 2.97 19.98 -12.13
C THR A 55 2.30 21.15 -11.41
N PRO A 56 1.56 22.06 -12.08
CA PRO A 56 0.91 23.18 -11.38
C PRO A 56 -0.15 22.68 -10.37
N ALA A 57 -0.91 21.66 -10.72
CA ALA A 57 -1.91 21.09 -9.83
C ALA A 57 -1.26 20.39 -8.63
N ALA A 58 -0.17 19.63 -8.83
CA ALA A 58 0.58 18.98 -7.76
C ALA A 58 1.13 20.01 -6.76
N LEU A 59 1.72 21.10 -7.24
CA LEU A 59 2.20 22.20 -6.39
C LEU A 59 1.06 22.86 -5.61
N ALA A 60 -0.09 23.11 -6.26
CA ALA A 60 -1.25 23.73 -5.63
C ALA A 60 -1.85 22.82 -4.53
N VAL A 61 -2.02 21.52 -4.80
CA VAL A 61 -2.52 20.55 -3.81
C VAL A 61 -1.55 20.45 -2.63
N ALA A 62 -0.25 20.33 -2.88
CA ALA A 62 0.78 20.28 -1.83
C ALA A 62 0.71 21.52 -0.93
N ALA A 63 0.72 22.71 -1.52
CA ALA A 63 0.64 23.99 -0.81
C ALA A 63 -0.66 24.10 0.01
N ALA A 64 -1.80 23.75 -0.58
CA ALA A 64 -3.10 23.81 0.08
C ALA A 64 -3.17 22.87 1.29
N VAL A 65 -2.73 21.61 1.15
CA VAL A 65 -2.79 20.62 2.24
C VAL A 65 -1.76 20.98 3.34
N VAL A 66 -0.57 21.46 3.00
CA VAL A 66 0.42 21.93 4.01
C VAL A 66 -0.13 23.13 4.79
N ALA A 67 -0.71 24.10 4.10
CA ALA A 67 -1.19 25.33 4.73
C ALA A 67 -2.48 25.09 5.55
N TYR A 68 -3.44 24.41 4.98
CA TYR A 68 -4.81 24.33 5.50
C TYR A 68 -5.19 22.94 6.04
N GLY A 69 -4.54 21.86 5.58
CA GLY A 69 -4.90 20.48 5.92
C GLY A 69 -5.07 20.22 7.42
N PRO A 70 -4.15 20.59 8.30
CA PRO A 70 -4.31 20.41 9.73
C PRO A 70 -5.51 21.16 10.33
N ALA A 71 -5.79 22.39 9.86
CA ALA A 71 -6.91 23.19 10.33
C ALA A 71 -8.25 22.63 9.83
N VAL A 72 -8.32 22.23 8.57
CA VAL A 72 -9.48 21.59 7.95
C VAL A 72 -9.78 20.26 8.65
N ALA A 73 -8.77 19.43 8.87
CA ALA A 73 -8.93 18.16 9.57
C ALA A 73 -9.45 18.32 11.00
N ALA A 74 -9.07 19.41 11.68
CA ALA A 74 -9.55 19.69 13.05
C ALA A 74 -11.00 20.16 13.10
N ARG A 75 -11.49 20.90 12.07
CA ARG A 75 -12.76 21.64 12.12
C ARG A 75 -13.91 20.97 11.39
N LEU A 76 -13.65 20.24 10.29
CA LEU A 76 -14.73 19.63 9.49
C LEU A 76 -15.53 18.60 10.33
N PRO A 77 -16.85 18.50 10.11
CA PRO A 77 -17.61 17.37 10.62
C PRO A 77 -17.02 16.07 10.05
N TRP A 78 -17.13 14.97 10.78
CA TRP A 78 -16.44 13.72 10.45
C TRP A 78 -16.67 13.26 9.00
N ARG A 79 -17.91 13.26 8.52
CA ARG A 79 -18.24 12.87 7.13
C ARG A 79 -17.59 13.80 6.12
N GLY A 80 -17.58 15.11 6.40
CA GLY A 80 -16.90 16.10 5.58
C GLY A 80 -15.39 15.90 5.55
N LEU A 81 -14.77 15.50 6.68
CA LEU A 81 -13.36 15.16 6.72
C LEU A 81 -13.03 13.95 5.84
N LEU A 82 -13.84 12.90 5.87
CA LEU A 82 -13.63 11.72 5.03
C LEU A 82 -13.72 12.06 3.55
N ALA A 83 -14.73 12.84 3.15
CA ALA A 83 -14.90 13.31 1.76
C ALA A 83 -13.73 14.20 1.33
N ALA A 84 -13.32 15.16 2.18
CA ALA A 84 -12.18 16.02 1.90
C ALA A 84 -10.85 15.25 1.80
N ALA A 85 -10.63 14.27 2.67
CA ALA A 85 -9.45 13.42 2.63
C ALA A 85 -9.39 12.61 1.33
N TRP A 86 -10.50 11.96 0.94
CA TRP A 86 -10.59 11.24 -0.32
C TRP A 86 -10.37 12.15 -1.54
N ALA A 87 -11.07 13.27 -1.60
CA ALA A 87 -10.96 14.20 -2.74
C ALA A 87 -9.54 14.80 -2.85
N SER A 88 -8.92 15.15 -1.71
CA SER A 88 -7.55 15.67 -1.70
C SER A 88 -6.52 14.60 -2.06
N ALA A 89 -6.69 13.35 -1.57
CA ALA A 89 -5.83 12.24 -1.95
C ALA A 89 -5.96 11.91 -3.45
N LEU A 90 -7.20 11.89 -3.96
CA LEU A 90 -7.46 11.70 -5.39
C LEU A 90 -6.80 12.80 -6.23
N ALA A 91 -6.99 14.07 -5.83
CA ALA A 91 -6.36 15.21 -6.52
C ALA A 91 -4.83 15.12 -6.47
N TRP A 92 -4.23 14.71 -5.34
CA TRP A 92 -2.80 14.51 -5.19
C TRP A 92 -2.28 13.42 -6.12
N ILE A 93 -2.87 12.23 -6.09
CA ILE A 93 -2.46 11.10 -6.93
C ILE A 93 -2.62 11.43 -8.42
N VAL A 94 -3.77 12.00 -8.83
CA VAL A 94 -4.02 12.37 -10.24
C VAL A 94 -3.04 13.45 -10.70
N SER A 95 -2.78 14.48 -9.89
CA SER A 95 -1.86 15.54 -10.27
C SER A 95 -0.43 15.03 -10.44
N LEU A 96 0.05 14.13 -9.55
CA LEU A 96 1.35 13.49 -9.69
C LEU A 96 1.40 12.60 -10.94
N ALA A 97 0.40 11.75 -11.17
CA ALA A 97 0.34 10.90 -12.35
C ALA A 97 0.33 11.71 -13.67
N LEU A 98 -0.32 12.88 -13.67
CA LEU A 98 -0.38 13.78 -14.83
C LEU A 98 0.91 14.59 -15.03
N VAL A 99 1.90 14.55 -14.15
CA VAL A 99 3.25 15.09 -14.46
C VAL A 99 3.83 14.36 -15.67
N ASP A 100 3.63 13.04 -15.76
CA ASP A 100 3.99 12.23 -16.95
C ASP A 100 2.97 12.38 -18.12
N GLY A 101 1.89 13.14 -17.92
CA GLY A 101 0.79 13.29 -18.87
C GLY A 101 -0.18 12.10 -18.87
N TRP A 102 -1.34 12.27 -19.49
CA TRP A 102 -2.43 11.27 -19.51
C TRP A 102 -1.99 9.91 -20.07
N ARG A 103 -1.31 9.94 -21.21
CA ARG A 103 -0.94 8.71 -21.93
C ARG A 103 0.03 7.85 -21.13
N ARG A 104 1.09 8.46 -20.59
CA ARG A 104 2.11 7.75 -19.84
C ARG A 104 1.71 7.51 -18.39
N GLY A 105 1.25 8.53 -17.70
CA GLY A 105 0.98 8.45 -16.26
C GLY A 105 -0.29 7.68 -15.90
N ILE A 106 -1.27 7.57 -16.82
CA ILE A 106 -2.55 6.92 -16.53
C ILE A 106 -2.89 5.83 -17.55
N ALA A 107 -3.18 6.21 -18.80
CA ALA A 107 -3.81 5.31 -19.76
C ALA A 107 -2.88 4.20 -20.27
N GLY A 108 -1.59 4.40 -20.26
CA GLY A 108 -0.60 3.42 -20.77
C GLY A 108 -0.08 2.45 -19.71
N ARG A 109 -0.24 2.73 -18.42
CA ARG A 109 0.42 1.97 -17.35
C ARG A 109 0.02 0.50 -17.33
N LEU A 110 -1.27 0.22 -17.29
CA LEU A 110 -1.81 -1.15 -17.23
C LEU A 110 -1.87 -1.86 -18.60
N THR A 111 -1.29 -1.25 -19.65
CA THR A 111 -1.24 -1.83 -21.00
C THR A 111 0.14 -2.33 -21.42
N THR A 112 1.16 -2.20 -20.56
CA THR A 112 2.52 -2.65 -20.86
C THR A 112 2.61 -4.18 -20.94
N ARG A 113 3.75 -4.70 -21.41
CA ARG A 113 3.93 -6.14 -21.71
C ARG A 113 3.68 -7.08 -20.51
N ASN A 114 3.85 -6.57 -19.28
CA ASN A 114 3.72 -7.37 -18.06
C ASN A 114 2.34 -7.25 -17.40
N GLU A 115 1.45 -6.40 -17.94
CA GLU A 115 0.25 -5.92 -17.27
C GLU A 115 -1.03 -6.67 -17.64
N TYR A 116 -2.04 -6.52 -16.80
CA TYR A 116 -3.31 -7.24 -16.80
C TYR A 116 -4.11 -7.09 -18.09
N LEU A 117 -4.11 -5.90 -18.72
CA LEU A 117 -4.92 -5.65 -19.91
C LEU A 117 -4.45 -6.42 -21.15
N ARG A 118 -3.24 -6.99 -21.10
CA ARG A 118 -2.69 -7.80 -22.22
C ARG A 118 -3.37 -9.16 -22.37
N VAL A 119 -4.03 -9.64 -21.32
CA VAL A 119 -4.57 -11.00 -21.28
C VAL A 119 -6.09 -11.06 -21.19
N ILE A 120 -6.80 -9.93 -21.26
CA ILE A 120 -8.27 -9.86 -21.13
C ILE A 120 -8.95 -10.82 -22.11
N GLY A 121 -8.47 -10.90 -23.36
CA GLY A 121 -9.02 -11.79 -24.38
C GLY A 121 -8.92 -13.27 -24.04
N ARG A 122 -7.99 -13.69 -23.15
CA ARG A 122 -7.86 -15.08 -22.68
C ARG A 122 -8.94 -15.46 -21.64
N PHE A 123 -9.69 -14.49 -21.13
CA PHE A 123 -10.75 -14.68 -20.13
C PHE A 123 -12.17 -14.57 -20.72
N HIS A 124 -12.35 -14.82 -22.03
CA HIS A 124 -13.68 -14.86 -22.64
C HIS A 124 -14.56 -15.92 -21.97
N ASP A 125 -14.02 -17.10 -21.66
CA ASP A 125 -14.59 -18.13 -20.78
C ASP A 125 -13.83 -18.11 -19.45
N ILE A 126 -14.40 -17.42 -18.44
CA ILE A 126 -13.78 -17.28 -17.12
C ILE A 126 -13.61 -18.63 -16.42
N PRO A 127 -14.61 -19.53 -16.35
CA PRO A 127 -14.45 -20.86 -15.76
C PRO A 127 -13.32 -21.66 -16.38
N ALA A 128 -13.19 -21.67 -17.71
CA ALA A 128 -12.11 -22.37 -18.40
C ALA A 128 -10.74 -21.75 -18.06
N ALA A 129 -10.62 -20.42 -18.11
CA ALA A 129 -9.39 -19.72 -17.78
C ALA A 129 -8.94 -19.94 -16.33
N LEU A 130 -9.88 -20.08 -15.38
CA LEU A 130 -9.55 -20.38 -13.98
C LEU A 130 -9.05 -21.81 -13.78
N ARG A 131 -9.65 -22.80 -14.43
CA ARG A 131 -9.18 -24.20 -14.38
C ARG A 131 -7.78 -24.36 -14.96
N ASP A 132 -7.47 -23.60 -16.01
CA ASP A 132 -6.20 -23.68 -16.72
C ASP A 132 -5.13 -22.69 -16.19
N PHE A 133 -5.49 -21.82 -15.24
CA PHE A 133 -4.66 -20.71 -14.80
C PHE A 133 -3.26 -21.12 -14.34
N THR A 134 -3.17 -22.22 -13.57
CA THR A 134 -1.90 -22.71 -13.00
C THR A 134 -0.94 -23.25 -14.04
N HIS A 135 -1.42 -23.76 -15.16
CA HIS A 135 -0.60 -24.31 -16.25
C HIS A 135 0.26 -23.23 -16.96
N HIS A 136 -0.09 -21.96 -16.82
CA HIS A 136 0.59 -20.84 -17.46
C HIS A 136 1.46 -20.00 -16.50
N ILE A 137 1.61 -20.38 -15.22
CA ILE A 137 2.36 -19.58 -14.23
C ILE A 137 3.86 -19.66 -14.48
N VAL A 138 4.40 -20.85 -14.68
CA VAL A 138 5.85 -21.10 -14.79
C VAL A 138 6.38 -20.67 -16.17
N SER A 139 7.59 -20.07 -16.22
CA SER A 139 8.26 -19.76 -17.49
C SER A 139 8.63 -21.04 -18.22
N GLY A 140 8.48 -21.03 -19.55
CA GLY A 140 8.78 -22.20 -20.39
C GLY A 140 7.59 -23.13 -20.63
N THR A 141 6.45 -22.89 -19.99
CA THR A 141 5.18 -23.52 -20.39
C THR A 141 4.69 -22.93 -21.72
N PRO A 142 3.85 -23.64 -22.48
CA PRO A 142 3.19 -23.04 -23.63
C PRO A 142 2.36 -21.83 -23.20
N ASP A 143 2.57 -20.69 -23.89
CA ASP A 143 1.83 -19.44 -23.68
C ASP A 143 1.78 -18.96 -22.21
N PRO A 144 2.95 -18.71 -21.55
CA PRO A 144 3.01 -18.35 -20.14
C PRO A 144 2.35 -16.99 -19.85
N TRP A 145 1.79 -16.84 -18.65
CA TRP A 145 1.28 -15.56 -18.22
C TRP A 145 2.38 -14.47 -18.18
N PRO A 146 2.07 -13.22 -18.56
CA PRO A 146 2.91 -12.06 -18.23
C PRO A 146 3.20 -11.99 -16.72
N ALA A 147 4.28 -11.30 -16.36
CA ALA A 147 4.83 -11.35 -14.99
C ALA A 147 3.82 -10.98 -13.89
N HIS A 148 3.00 -9.93 -14.09
CA HIS A 148 2.04 -9.51 -13.07
C HIS A 148 0.86 -10.48 -12.93
N ILE A 149 0.43 -11.09 -14.03
CA ILE A 149 -0.64 -12.10 -13.97
C ILE A 149 -0.13 -13.38 -13.29
N ALA A 150 1.05 -13.86 -13.66
CA ALA A 150 1.69 -15.00 -12.99
C ALA A 150 1.97 -14.73 -11.50
N GLY A 151 2.26 -13.47 -11.15
CA GLY A 151 2.61 -13.02 -9.80
C GLY A 151 1.44 -12.87 -8.84
N HIS A 152 0.21 -12.89 -9.33
CA HIS A 152 -0.98 -12.62 -8.52
C HIS A 152 -2.05 -13.70 -8.69
N PRO A 153 -2.89 -13.95 -7.67
CA PRO A 153 -4.09 -14.77 -7.84
C PRO A 153 -5.05 -14.15 -8.86
N PRO A 154 -5.93 -14.95 -9.48
CA PRO A 154 -6.70 -14.52 -10.65
C PRO A 154 -7.72 -13.40 -10.39
N ALA A 155 -8.12 -13.10 -9.14
CA ALA A 155 -9.01 -11.98 -8.86
C ALA A 155 -8.41 -10.63 -9.27
N ALA A 156 -7.07 -10.51 -9.24
CA ALA A 156 -6.38 -9.32 -9.73
C ALA A 156 -6.68 -9.08 -11.22
N THR A 157 -6.53 -10.11 -12.05
CA THR A 157 -6.84 -10.03 -13.49
C THR A 157 -8.34 -9.91 -13.75
N LEU A 158 -9.16 -10.66 -13.00
CA LEU A 158 -10.62 -10.63 -13.15
C LEU A 158 -11.22 -9.26 -12.86
N THR A 159 -10.60 -8.45 -12.00
CA THR A 159 -11.04 -7.06 -11.81
C THR A 159 -11.08 -6.30 -13.14
N PHE A 160 -10.02 -6.39 -13.93
CA PHE A 160 -9.92 -5.70 -15.22
C PHE A 160 -10.76 -6.36 -16.31
N VAL A 161 -10.90 -7.68 -16.28
CA VAL A 161 -11.83 -8.43 -17.15
C VAL A 161 -13.28 -7.98 -16.92
N LEU A 162 -13.69 -7.82 -15.66
CA LEU A 162 -15.04 -7.37 -15.32
C LEU A 162 -15.27 -5.92 -15.73
N LEU A 163 -14.28 -5.03 -15.54
CA LEU A 163 -14.35 -3.65 -16.03
C LEU A 163 -14.57 -3.61 -17.55
N ASP A 164 -13.80 -4.42 -18.29
CA ASP A 164 -13.94 -4.52 -19.75
C ASP A 164 -15.35 -4.99 -20.17
N ARG A 165 -15.89 -6.00 -19.46
CA ARG A 165 -17.23 -6.55 -19.75
C ARG A 165 -18.37 -5.57 -19.50
N ILE A 166 -18.23 -4.68 -18.51
CA ILE A 166 -19.25 -3.63 -18.26
C ILE A 166 -19.07 -2.39 -19.12
N GLY A 167 -18.13 -2.43 -20.10
CA GLY A 167 -17.90 -1.34 -21.05
C GLY A 167 -16.81 -0.34 -20.63
N LEU A 168 -16.18 -0.48 -19.47
CA LEU A 168 -15.07 0.36 -19.01
C LEU A 168 -13.74 -0.16 -19.57
N ARG A 169 -13.59 -0.10 -20.89
CA ARG A 169 -12.49 -0.70 -21.65
C ARG A 169 -11.24 0.17 -21.72
N GLY A 170 -10.10 -0.50 -21.74
CA GLY A 170 -8.79 0.13 -21.98
C GLY A 170 -8.14 0.74 -20.74
N GLY A 171 -6.89 1.19 -20.93
CA GLY A 171 -6.02 1.60 -19.82
C GLY A 171 -6.46 2.86 -19.09
N GLY A 172 -7.18 3.76 -19.76
CA GLY A 172 -7.71 4.97 -19.11
C GLY A 172 -8.71 4.65 -18.00
N TRP A 173 -9.69 3.78 -18.28
CA TRP A 173 -10.67 3.35 -17.28
C TRP A 173 -10.03 2.48 -16.18
N ALA A 174 -9.16 1.54 -16.57
CA ALA A 174 -8.44 0.70 -15.62
C ALA A 174 -7.55 1.53 -14.67
N GLY A 175 -6.80 2.50 -15.22
CA GLY A 175 -5.98 3.41 -14.44
C GLY A 175 -6.79 4.29 -13.50
N MET A 176 -7.88 4.89 -14.00
CA MET A 176 -8.76 5.72 -13.15
C MET A 176 -9.48 4.89 -12.09
N TRP A 177 -9.82 3.63 -12.35
CA TRP A 177 -10.31 2.70 -11.33
C TRP A 177 -9.29 2.54 -10.20
N CYS A 178 -8.04 2.21 -10.54
CA CYS A 178 -6.97 2.03 -9.54
C CYS A 178 -6.77 3.29 -8.70
N ILE A 179 -6.71 4.45 -9.33
CA ILE A 179 -6.53 5.74 -8.67
C ILE A 179 -7.71 6.07 -7.75
N THR A 180 -8.94 5.98 -8.28
CA THR A 180 -10.15 6.40 -7.55
C THR A 180 -10.42 5.50 -6.35
N VAL A 181 -10.35 4.18 -6.55
CA VAL A 181 -10.51 3.20 -5.46
C VAL A 181 -9.33 3.26 -4.52
N GLY A 182 -8.09 3.34 -5.03
CA GLY A 182 -6.87 3.46 -4.25
C GLY A 182 -6.90 4.64 -3.29
N ALA A 183 -7.38 5.80 -3.74
CA ALA A 183 -7.53 6.99 -2.91
C ALA A 183 -8.47 6.77 -1.71
N THR A 184 -9.43 5.81 -1.78
CA THR A 184 -10.31 5.49 -0.65
C THR A 184 -9.57 4.80 0.51
N GLY A 185 -8.37 4.29 0.28
CA GLY A 185 -7.56 3.65 1.32
C GLY A 185 -7.28 4.56 2.51
N CYS A 186 -7.03 5.86 2.27
CA CYS A 186 -6.88 6.84 3.35
C CYS A 186 -8.14 6.95 4.22
N VAL A 187 -9.33 6.88 3.62
CA VAL A 187 -10.62 6.92 4.33
C VAL A 187 -10.79 5.68 5.21
N ALA A 188 -10.45 4.50 4.68
CA ALA A 188 -10.51 3.26 5.43
C ALA A 188 -9.61 3.30 6.67
N VAL A 189 -8.36 3.77 6.53
CA VAL A 189 -7.43 3.94 7.66
C VAL A 189 -7.98 4.95 8.68
N LEU A 190 -8.54 6.08 8.25
CA LEU A 190 -9.14 7.07 9.15
C LEU A 190 -10.32 6.49 9.96
N ILE A 191 -11.17 5.68 9.32
CA ILE A 191 -12.29 5.01 9.99
C ILE A 191 -11.78 4.02 11.04
N ALA A 192 -10.78 3.19 10.69
CA ALA A 192 -10.17 2.25 11.63
C ALA A 192 -9.52 2.96 12.82
N LEU A 193 -8.75 4.02 12.56
CA LEU A 193 -8.11 4.82 13.61
C LEU A 193 -9.13 5.46 14.54
N ARG A 194 -10.21 6.03 14.00
CA ARG A 194 -11.28 6.60 14.82
C ARG A 194 -11.89 5.56 15.74
N ALA A 195 -12.14 4.37 15.22
CA ALA A 195 -12.77 3.28 15.95
C ALA A 195 -11.89 2.72 17.10
N LEU A 196 -10.56 2.67 16.88
CA LEU A 196 -9.61 1.97 17.76
C LEU A 196 -8.74 2.92 18.61
N ALA A 197 -8.32 4.05 18.04
CA ALA A 197 -7.40 5.00 18.65
C ALA A 197 -8.03 6.39 18.90
N GLY A 198 -9.30 6.57 18.51
CA GLY A 198 -10.05 7.79 18.75
C GLY A 198 -9.94 8.83 17.64
N GLU A 199 -10.94 9.73 17.61
CA GLU A 199 -11.11 10.70 16.53
C GLU A 199 -9.97 11.73 16.47
N ALA A 200 -9.43 12.13 17.61
CA ALA A 200 -8.35 13.12 17.67
C ALA A 200 -7.09 12.68 16.91
N LEU A 201 -6.66 11.41 17.07
CA LEU A 201 -5.52 10.87 16.34
C LEU A 201 -5.83 10.64 14.87
N ALA A 202 -7.04 10.17 14.54
CA ALA A 202 -7.49 10.02 13.16
C ALA A 202 -7.45 11.36 12.41
N ARG A 203 -7.95 12.45 13.02
CA ARG A 203 -7.90 13.80 12.45
C ARG A 203 -6.47 14.28 12.22
N ARG A 204 -5.55 14.00 13.15
CA ARG A 204 -4.12 14.36 13.01
C ARG A 204 -3.41 13.54 11.95
N ALA A 205 -3.81 12.30 11.70
CA ALA A 205 -3.26 11.44 10.65
C ALA A 205 -3.71 11.87 9.23
N ALA A 206 -4.92 12.46 9.10
CA ALA A 206 -5.56 12.71 7.81
C ALA A 206 -4.66 13.46 6.79
N PRO A 207 -4.04 14.62 7.09
CA PRO A 207 -3.21 15.31 6.11
C PRO A 207 -1.95 14.52 5.70
N PHE A 208 -1.42 13.66 6.56
CA PHE A 208 -0.26 12.82 6.24
C PHE A 208 -0.64 11.63 5.35
N LEU A 209 -1.84 11.09 5.51
CA LEU A 209 -2.37 10.05 4.61
C LEU A 209 -2.64 10.63 3.21
N VAL A 210 -3.02 11.90 3.11
CA VAL A 210 -3.24 12.60 1.85
C VAL A 210 -1.91 12.90 1.13
N LEU A 211 -0.93 13.50 1.82
CA LEU A 211 0.35 13.92 1.23
C LEU A 211 1.46 12.86 1.37
N ALA A 212 1.10 11.58 1.40
CA ALA A 212 2.08 10.51 1.44
C ALA A 212 2.96 10.55 0.17
N PRO A 213 4.31 10.43 0.28
CA PRO A 213 5.17 10.27 -0.89
C PRO A 213 4.83 9.02 -1.70
N ALA A 214 4.28 7.99 -1.06
CA ALA A 214 3.75 6.78 -1.69
C ALA A 214 2.74 7.05 -2.83
N ALA A 215 2.11 8.24 -2.86
CA ALA A 215 1.19 8.63 -3.92
C ALA A 215 1.83 8.64 -5.32
N VAL A 216 3.16 8.81 -5.42
CA VAL A 216 3.92 8.70 -6.69
C VAL A 216 3.72 7.31 -7.33
N TRP A 217 3.66 6.26 -6.51
CA TRP A 217 3.49 4.87 -6.97
C TRP A 217 2.06 4.35 -6.83
N GLN A 218 1.17 5.12 -6.21
CA GLN A 218 -0.24 4.78 -6.07
C GLN A 218 -1.06 5.11 -7.33
N GLY A 219 -0.50 5.82 -8.30
CA GLY A 219 -1.16 6.26 -9.53
C GLY A 219 -1.94 5.14 -10.24
N ALA A 220 -1.73 4.91 -11.51
CA ALA A 220 -2.42 3.84 -12.25
C ALA A 220 -1.86 2.44 -11.95
N SER A 221 -1.57 2.14 -10.67
CA SER A 221 -1.06 0.86 -10.17
C SER A 221 -2.17 0.01 -9.54
N ALA A 222 -2.21 -1.27 -9.90
CA ALA A 222 -3.11 -2.22 -9.26
C ALA A 222 -2.85 -2.36 -7.75
N ASP A 223 -1.61 -2.16 -7.29
CA ASP A 223 -1.25 -2.22 -5.87
C ASP A 223 -1.93 -1.12 -5.04
N GLY A 224 -2.18 0.06 -5.63
CA GLY A 224 -2.98 1.12 -5.00
C GLY A 224 -4.42 0.68 -4.75
N TYR A 225 -5.03 0.01 -5.73
CA TYR A 225 -6.34 -0.61 -5.59
C TYR A 225 -6.34 -1.74 -4.55
N PHE A 226 -5.35 -2.62 -4.58
CA PHE A 226 -5.21 -3.70 -3.59
C PHE A 226 -5.05 -3.16 -2.17
N ALA A 227 -4.26 -2.09 -2.01
CA ALA A 227 -4.07 -1.41 -0.73
C ALA A 227 -5.39 -0.89 -0.15
N ALA A 228 -6.26 -0.32 -0.98
CA ALA A 228 -7.57 0.16 -0.55
C ALA A 228 -8.49 -0.98 -0.13
N VAL A 229 -8.58 -2.08 -0.91
CA VAL A 229 -9.40 -3.24 -0.56
C VAL A 229 -8.95 -3.84 0.77
N ALA A 230 -7.64 -4.04 0.96
CA ALA A 230 -7.06 -4.51 2.20
C ALA A 230 -7.33 -3.56 3.38
N ALA A 231 -7.21 -2.24 3.17
CA ALA A 231 -7.50 -1.25 4.20
C ALA A 231 -8.98 -1.24 4.61
N TRP A 232 -9.91 -1.38 3.65
CA TRP A 232 -11.32 -1.48 3.93
C TRP A 232 -11.69 -2.76 4.70
N SER A 233 -11.02 -3.89 4.43
CA SER A 233 -11.24 -5.11 5.21
C SER A 233 -10.96 -4.88 6.69
N LEU A 234 -9.86 -4.19 7.02
CA LEU A 234 -9.48 -3.87 8.40
C LEU A 234 -10.37 -2.77 9.02
N ALA A 235 -10.80 -1.78 8.23
CA ALA A 235 -11.73 -0.76 8.71
C ALA A 235 -13.07 -1.37 9.11
N LEU A 236 -13.58 -2.28 8.29
CA LEU A 236 -14.81 -3.01 8.59
C LEU A 236 -14.63 -3.96 9.78
N LEU A 237 -13.45 -4.60 9.94
CA LEU A 237 -13.13 -5.39 11.13
C LEU A 237 -13.17 -4.51 12.39
N ALA A 238 -12.54 -3.33 12.34
CA ALA A 238 -12.56 -2.39 13.45
C ALA A 238 -13.99 -1.96 13.81
N LEU A 239 -14.83 -1.70 12.81
CA LEU A 239 -16.26 -1.39 13.05
C LEU A 239 -17.04 -2.60 13.56
N ALA A 240 -16.77 -3.80 13.04
CA ALA A 240 -17.41 -5.03 13.49
C ALA A 240 -17.19 -5.26 14.99
N VAL A 241 -15.93 -5.15 15.44
CA VAL A 241 -15.57 -5.42 16.84
C VAL A 241 -16.02 -4.31 17.79
N THR A 242 -15.98 -3.04 17.36
CA THR A 242 -16.35 -1.89 18.22
C THR A 242 -17.86 -1.66 18.28
N ARG A 243 -18.58 -1.87 17.17
CA ARG A 243 -20.04 -1.66 17.06
C ARG A 243 -20.86 -2.94 17.17
N ARG A 244 -20.23 -4.10 17.32
CA ARG A 244 -20.89 -5.42 17.37
C ARG A 244 -21.73 -5.72 16.12
N SER A 245 -21.26 -5.33 14.94
CA SER A 245 -22.01 -5.42 13.69
C SER A 245 -21.65 -6.68 12.90
N HIS A 246 -22.60 -7.60 12.74
CA HIS A 246 -22.47 -8.81 11.92
C HIS A 246 -22.27 -8.46 10.44
N GLY A 247 -22.98 -7.44 9.93
CA GLY A 247 -22.80 -6.97 8.55
C GLY A 247 -21.39 -6.47 8.29
N CYS A 248 -20.80 -5.68 9.22
CA CYS A 248 -19.40 -5.26 9.11
C CYS A 248 -18.44 -6.45 9.23
N ALA A 249 -18.74 -7.45 10.05
CA ALA A 249 -17.91 -8.66 10.17
C ALA A 249 -17.91 -9.46 8.86
N ALA A 250 -19.09 -9.75 8.31
CA ALA A 250 -19.22 -10.46 7.04
C ALA A 250 -18.54 -9.71 5.89
N ALA A 251 -18.76 -8.40 5.79
CA ALA A 251 -18.12 -7.55 4.77
C ALA A 251 -16.59 -7.47 4.94
N SER A 252 -16.09 -7.43 6.19
CA SER A 252 -14.65 -7.50 6.49
C SER A 252 -14.06 -8.83 6.01
N GLY A 253 -14.70 -9.95 6.35
CA GLY A 253 -14.29 -11.27 5.89
C GLY A 253 -14.27 -11.38 4.38
N LEU A 254 -15.34 -10.92 3.71
CA LEU A 254 -15.45 -10.91 2.26
C LEU A 254 -14.29 -10.12 1.60
N LEU A 255 -14.04 -8.88 2.06
CA LEU A 255 -12.95 -8.08 1.52
C LEU A 255 -11.56 -8.64 1.87
N PHE A 256 -11.40 -9.30 3.02
CA PHE A 256 -10.14 -9.96 3.34
C PHE A 256 -9.93 -11.22 2.49
N GLY A 257 -10.97 -11.99 2.23
CA GLY A 257 -10.96 -13.08 1.26
C GLY A 257 -10.56 -12.58 -0.13
N LEU A 258 -11.20 -11.50 -0.62
CA LEU A 258 -10.79 -10.85 -1.87
C LEU A 258 -9.32 -10.42 -1.83
N THR A 259 -8.86 -9.79 -0.75
CA THR A 259 -7.47 -9.34 -0.57
C THR A 259 -6.47 -10.49 -0.78
N CYS A 260 -6.75 -11.68 -0.24
CA CYS A 260 -5.92 -12.87 -0.44
C CYS A 260 -5.95 -13.39 -1.89
N TYR A 261 -6.99 -13.07 -2.67
CA TYR A 261 -7.10 -13.42 -4.09
C TYR A 261 -6.68 -12.28 -5.04
N LEU A 262 -6.38 -11.10 -4.50
CA LEU A 262 -5.71 -10.02 -5.25
C LEU A 262 -4.19 -10.14 -5.20
N SER A 263 -3.62 -10.51 -4.04
CA SER A 263 -2.16 -10.68 -3.91
C SER A 263 -1.83 -11.69 -2.80
N TYR A 264 -0.91 -12.62 -3.08
CA TYR A 264 -0.45 -13.62 -2.11
C TYR A 264 0.19 -12.97 -0.87
N GLY A 265 0.99 -11.92 -1.06
CA GLY A 265 1.66 -11.21 0.03
C GLY A 265 0.71 -10.49 0.99
N LEU A 266 -0.50 -10.18 0.55
CA LEU A 266 -1.49 -9.48 1.38
C LEU A 266 -2.18 -10.39 2.40
N THR A 267 -1.94 -11.69 2.40
CA THR A 267 -2.29 -12.58 3.53
C THR A 267 -1.67 -12.11 4.85
N LEU A 268 -0.51 -11.42 4.78
CA LEU A 268 0.16 -10.81 5.95
C LEU A 268 -0.66 -9.69 6.63
N PHE A 269 -1.69 -9.16 5.96
CA PHE A 269 -2.65 -8.25 6.60
C PHE A 269 -3.40 -8.88 7.78
N ALA A 270 -3.41 -10.21 7.88
CA ALA A 270 -3.89 -10.93 9.06
C ALA A 270 -3.20 -10.48 10.36
N LEU A 271 -1.93 -10.05 10.30
CA LEU A 271 -1.20 -9.53 11.47
C LEU A 271 -1.79 -8.20 11.96
N ILE A 272 -2.15 -7.30 11.03
CA ILE A 272 -2.82 -6.04 11.37
C ILE A 272 -4.23 -6.35 11.87
N GLY A 273 -4.93 -7.30 11.25
CA GLY A 273 -6.22 -7.80 11.70
C GLY A 273 -6.18 -8.37 13.12
N ALA A 274 -5.13 -9.13 13.45
CA ALA A 274 -4.91 -9.63 14.82
C ALA A 274 -4.73 -8.47 15.81
N ALA A 275 -3.97 -7.42 15.46
CA ALA A 275 -3.85 -6.22 16.30
C ALA A 275 -5.20 -5.52 16.50
N VAL A 276 -6.06 -5.43 15.48
CA VAL A 276 -7.42 -4.89 15.59
C VAL A 276 -8.24 -5.72 16.59
N VAL A 277 -8.16 -7.05 16.52
CA VAL A 277 -8.88 -7.95 17.44
C VAL A 277 -8.37 -7.81 18.87
N VAL A 278 -7.06 -7.73 19.08
CA VAL A 278 -6.44 -7.52 20.40
C VAL A 278 -6.89 -6.19 21.01
N LEU A 279 -6.97 -5.13 20.22
CA LEU A 279 -7.40 -3.81 20.67
C LEU A 279 -8.89 -3.77 21.07
N ALA A 280 -9.70 -4.67 20.55
CA ALA A 280 -11.12 -4.75 20.85
C ALA A 280 -11.46 -5.31 22.25
N ARG A 281 -10.45 -5.69 23.04
CA ARG A 281 -10.55 -6.13 24.46
C ARG A 281 -11.73 -7.08 24.75
N GLY A 282 -11.51 -8.38 24.63
CA GLY A 282 -12.46 -9.44 25.06
C GLY A 282 -13.65 -9.67 24.14
N GLY A 283 -13.85 -8.82 23.13
CA GLY A 283 -15.10 -8.79 22.37
C GLY A 283 -15.37 -9.97 21.42
N LEU A 284 -14.36 -10.63 20.84
CA LEU A 284 -14.60 -11.70 19.85
C LEU A 284 -14.81 -13.07 20.46
N ARG A 285 -14.06 -13.44 21.52
CA ARG A 285 -14.19 -14.74 22.18
C ARG A 285 -15.59 -14.97 22.77
N GLU A 286 -16.21 -13.89 23.26
CA GLU A 286 -17.55 -13.92 23.86
C GLU A 286 -18.67 -13.81 22.80
N ARG A 287 -18.33 -13.79 21.51
CA ARG A 287 -19.28 -13.53 20.41
C ARG A 287 -19.04 -14.47 19.22
N PRO A 288 -19.33 -15.76 19.39
CA PRO A 288 -19.12 -16.74 18.33
C PRO A 288 -19.87 -16.38 17.04
N ALA A 289 -21.06 -15.80 17.13
CA ALA A 289 -21.84 -15.40 15.96
C ALA A 289 -21.15 -14.30 15.14
N LEU A 290 -20.41 -13.37 15.76
CA LEU A 290 -19.64 -12.37 15.06
C LEU A 290 -18.45 -13.00 14.31
N VAL A 291 -17.77 -13.96 14.96
CA VAL A 291 -16.70 -14.74 14.34
C VAL A 291 -17.23 -15.57 13.16
N LEU A 292 -18.38 -16.22 13.31
CA LEU A 292 -19.02 -16.96 12.23
C LEU A 292 -19.37 -16.06 11.05
N SER A 293 -19.88 -14.84 11.28
CA SER A 293 -20.15 -13.87 10.20
C SER A 293 -18.87 -13.47 9.47
N LEU A 294 -17.76 -13.24 10.19
CA LEU A 294 -16.46 -12.93 9.62
C LEU A 294 -15.94 -14.11 8.77
N LEU A 295 -15.98 -15.32 9.31
CA LEU A 295 -15.51 -16.52 8.63
C LEU A 295 -16.37 -16.87 7.42
N ALA A 296 -17.69 -16.70 7.49
CA ALA A 296 -18.60 -16.89 6.37
C ALA A 296 -18.25 -15.93 5.21
N GLY A 297 -18.01 -14.64 5.50
CA GLY A 297 -17.54 -13.70 4.49
C GLY A 297 -16.19 -14.09 3.93
N LEU A 298 -15.24 -14.45 4.79
CA LEU A 298 -13.88 -14.87 4.37
C LEU A 298 -13.91 -16.09 3.45
N ALA A 299 -14.79 -17.05 3.70
CA ALA A 299 -14.87 -18.29 2.93
C ALA A 299 -15.38 -18.10 1.48
N VAL A 300 -16.05 -16.98 1.17
CA VAL A 300 -16.69 -16.77 -0.14
C VAL A 300 -15.69 -16.91 -1.29
N PHE A 301 -14.59 -16.18 -1.26
CA PHE A 301 -13.60 -16.23 -2.34
C PHE A 301 -12.86 -17.58 -2.42
N PRO A 302 -12.33 -18.15 -1.33
CA PRO A 302 -11.78 -19.50 -1.36
C PRO A 302 -12.73 -20.54 -1.93
N VAL A 303 -13.98 -20.56 -1.50
CA VAL A 303 -14.98 -21.52 -2.00
C VAL A 303 -15.26 -21.29 -3.49
N VAL A 304 -15.55 -20.06 -3.90
CA VAL A 304 -15.87 -19.74 -5.30
C VAL A 304 -14.72 -20.12 -6.24
N PHE A 305 -13.49 -19.73 -5.90
CA PHE A 305 -12.33 -20.03 -6.77
C PHE A 305 -11.97 -21.52 -6.78
N THR A 306 -12.06 -22.21 -5.63
CA THR A 306 -11.83 -23.66 -5.58
C THR A 306 -12.88 -24.43 -6.40
N LEU A 307 -14.16 -24.07 -6.28
CA LEU A 307 -15.23 -24.66 -7.10
C LEU A 307 -15.06 -24.34 -8.59
N ALA A 308 -14.47 -23.21 -8.92
CA ALA A 308 -14.12 -22.84 -10.30
C ALA A 308 -12.86 -23.57 -10.81
N GLY A 309 -12.20 -24.38 -9.98
CA GLY A 309 -11.03 -25.19 -10.35
C GLY A 309 -9.68 -24.52 -10.14
N PHE A 310 -9.61 -23.38 -9.43
CA PHE A 310 -8.36 -22.72 -9.09
C PHE A 310 -7.85 -23.17 -7.72
N ASP A 311 -6.65 -23.77 -7.69
CA ASP A 311 -5.95 -24.13 -6.45
C ASP A 311 -4.95 -23.03 -6.04
N TRP A 312 -5.28 -22.31 -4.96
CA TRP A 312 -4.50 -21.18 -4.46
C TRP A 312 -3.11 -21.60 -3.96
N TRP A 313 -3.01 -22.76 -3.28
CA TRP A 313 -1.73 -23.22 -2.72
C TRP A 313 -0.80 -23.74 -3.81
N HIS A 314 -1.33 -24.50 -4.76
CA HIS A 314 -0.57 -24.95 -5.92
C HIS A 314 -0.06 -23.75 -6.73
N ALA A 315 -0.92 -22.77 -7.01
CA ALA A 315 -0.56 -21.55 -7.70
C ALA A 315 0.55 -20.75 -6.95
N TYR A 316 0.48 -20.68 -5.62
CA TYR A 316 1.53 -20.03 -4.80
C TYR A 316 2.89 -20.74 -4.94
N HIS A 317 2.93 -22.07 -4.91
CA HIS A 317 4.19 -22.81 -5.12
C HIS A 317 4.76 -22.59 -6.53
N LEU A 318 3.90 -22.57 -7.54
CA LEU A 318 4.33 -22.25 -8.91
C LEU A 318 4.82 -20.79 -9.03
N LEU A 319 4.19 -19.85 -8.33
CA LEU A 319 4.69 -18.47 -8.24
C LEU A 319 6.11 -18.42 -7.66
N VAL A 320 6.39 -19.13 -6.57
CA VAL A 320 7.75 -19.18 -5.99
C VAL A 320 8.75 -19.65 -7.05
N THR A 321 8.44 -20.73 -7.78
CA THR A 321 9.26 -21.21 -8.89
C THR A 321 9.43 -20.12 -9.96
N ARG A 322 8.34 -19.50 -10.40
CA ARG A 322 8.35 -18.43 -11.40
C ARG A 322 9.19 -17.23 -10.99
N TYR A 323 9.14 -16.84 -9.71
CA TYR A 323 9.91 -15.72 -9.18
C TYR A 323 11.41 -15.95 -9.31
N TYR A 324 11.87 -17.16 -8.95
CA TYR A 324 13.29 -17.51 -9.06
C TYR A 324 13.75 -17.84 -10.49
N GLN A 325 12.85 -18.10 -11.42
CA GLN A 325 13.16 -18.17 -12.84
C GLN A 325 13.39 -16.78 -13.47
N GLY A 326 12.88 -15.73 -12.85
CA GLY A 326 13.04 -14.34 -13.29
C GLY A 326 14.22 -13.63 -12.60
N VAL A 327 14.22 -12.30 -12.70
CA VAL A 327 15.23 -11.43 -12.08
C VAL A 327 15.32 -11.60 -10.55
N GLY A 328 14.26 -12.06 -9.90
CA GLY A 328 14.25 -12.36 -8.47
C GLY A 328 15.25 -13.44 -8.06
N GLY A 329 15.60 -14.38 -8.96
CA GLY A 329 16.65 -15.39 -8.74
C GLY A 329 18.07 -14.80 -8.79
N THR A 330 18.28 -13.75 -9.59
CA THR A 330 19.60 -13.13 -9.79
C THR A 330 19.87 -12.01 -8.78
N ARG A 331 18.83 -11.25 -8.40
CA ARG A 331 18.95 -10.12 -7.47
C ARG A 331 19.51 -10.56 -6.11
N PRO A 332 20.60 -9.93 -5.59
CA PRO A 332 21.27 -10.36 -4.36
C PRO A 332 20.42 -10.07 -3.13
N TYR A 333 20.05 -11.11 -2.39
CA TYR A 333 19.25 -11.00 -1.17
C TYR A 333 19.91 -10.11 -0.11
N GLY A 334 21.23 -10.26 0.09
CA GLY A 334 21.99 -9.52 1.10
C GLY A 334 21.99 -7.99 0.90
N TYR A 335 21.72 -7.50 -0.33
CA TYR A 335 21.49 -6.09 -0.58
C TYR A 335 20.00 -5.73 -0.36
N TRP A 336 19.09 -6.48 -0.97
CA TRP A 336 17.68 -6.10 -0.99
C TRP A 336 17.01 -6.16 0.39
N VAL A 337 17.40 -7.07 1.28
CA VAL A 337 16.82 -7.20 2.63
C VAL A 337 16.92 -5.93 3.49
N TRP A 338 17.83 -5.03 3.20
CA TRP A 338 17.92 -3.74 3.88
C TRP A 338 17.66 -2.55 2.95
N ALA A 339 17.93 -2.68 1.65
CA ALA A 339 17.63 -1.67 0.66
C ALA A 339 16.10 -1.48 0.48
N ASN A 340 15.31 -2.53 0.64
CA ASN A 340 13.84 -2.47 0.68
C ASN A 340 13.34 -1.58 1.84
N LEU A 341 14.03 -1.57 2.98
CA LEU A 341 13.70 -0.65 4.08
C LEU A 341 14.03 0.81 3.71
N ALA A 342 15.06 1.03 2.89
CA ALA A 342 15.32 2.35 2.32
C ALA A 342 14.21 2.78 1.36
N CYS A 343 13.72 1.89 0.48
CA CYS A 343 12.53 2.16 -0.34
C CYS A 343 11.32 2.50 0.54
N THR A 344 11.10 1.75 1.64
CA THR A 344 10.03 2.05 2.60
C THR A 344 10.17 3.43 3.21
N ALA A 345 11.39 3.83 3.59
CA ALA A 345 11.66 5.17 4.12
C ALA A 345 11.35 6.27 3.08
N VAL A 346 11.62 6.03 1.80
CA VAL A 346 11.30 6.95 0.70
C VAL A 346 9.78 7.08 0.52
N ILE A 347 9.05 5.96 0.39
CA ILE A 347 7.61 6.00 0.10
C ILE A 347 6.77 6.47 1.30
N THR A 348 7.25 6.28 2.52
CA THR A 348 6.56 6.77 3.73
C THR A 348 7.03 8.14 4.18
N GLY A 349 8.24 8.54 3.81
CA GLY A 349 8.83 9.85 4.02
C GLY A 349 9.35 10.14 5.43
N PRO A 350 10.06 11.28 5.62
CA PRO A 350 10.76 11.61 6.84
C PRO A 350 9.85 11.79 8.06
N ALA A 351 8.61 12.24 7.86
CA ALA A 351 7.64 12.37 8.95
C ALA A 351 7.30 11.00 9.55
N THR A 352 7.19 9.96 8.72
CA THR A 352 6.88 8.60 9.20
C THR A 352 8.07 8.03 9.98
N ALA A 353 9.31 8.22 9.53
CA ALA A 353 10.49 7.80 10.29
C ALA A 353 10.51 8.44 11.70
N ALA A 354 10.24 9.75 11.79
CA ALA A 354 10.11 10.46 13.06
C ALA A 354 8.92 9.96 13.89
N GLY A 355 7.79 9.65 13.24
CA GLY A 355 6.59 9.10 13.87
C GLY A 355 6.82 7.69 14.45
N LEU A 356 7.50 6.82 13.73
CA LEU A 356 7.85 5.46 14.15
C LEU A 356 8.69 5.48 15.45
N ARG A 357 9.64 6.39 15.59
CA ARG A 357 10.35 6.59 16.86
C ARG A 357 9.38 6.90 18.01
N ARG A 358 8.31 7.64 17.74
CA ARG A 358 7.31 7.98 18.77
C ARG A 358 6.39 6.81 19.10
N THR A 359 6.10 5.94 18.15
CA THR A 359 5.36 4.70 18.42
C THR A 359 6.14 3.79 19.35
N THR A 360 7.46 3.65 19.18
CA THR A 360 8.28 2.86 20.11
C THR A 360 8.22 3.40 21.53
N THR A 361 8.27 4.75 21.70
CA THR A 361 8.14 5.34 23.05
C THR A 361 6.75 5.15 23.65
N ALA A 362 5.68 5.07 22.86
CA ALA A 362 4.33 4.81 23.36
C ALA A 362 4.14 3.37 23.87
N LEU A 363 4.95 2.43 23.40
CA LEU A 363 4.89 1.01 23.77
C LEU A 363 5.81 0.65 24.96
N LEU A 364 6.91 1.39 25.16
CA LEU A 364 7.89 1.09 26.20
C LEU A 364 7.33 1.33 27.61
N PRO A 365 7.60 0.41 28.58
CA PRO A 365 7.28 0.63 29.99
C PRO A 365 8.05 1.82 30.56
N GLY A 366 7.42 2.61 31.41
CA GLY A 366 8.08 3.73 32.09
C GLY A 366 8.09 5.07 31.35
N SER A 367 7.49 5.19 30.17
CA SER A 367 7.42 6.44 29.41
C SER A 367 6.34 7.44 29.87
N GLY A 368 5.80 7.27 31.09
CA GLY A 368 4.73 8.10 31.66
C GLY A 368 3.35 7.41 31.61
N PRO A 369 2.28 8.09 32.04
CA PRO A 369 0.94 7.52 32.01
C PRO A 369 0.57 7.12 30.57
N ARG A 370 0.33 5.81 30.36
CA ARG A 370 -0.04 5.26 29.03
C ARG A 370 -1.35 5.90 28.58
N ARG A 371 -1.27 6.66 27.52
CA ARG A 371 -2.47 7.14 26.83
C ARG A 371 -2.97 6.01 25.92
N LEU A 372 -4.07 5.36 26.32
CA LEU A 372 -4.66 4.24 25.59
C LEU A 372 -4.81 4.46 24.07
N PRO A 373 -5.23 5.66 23.60
CA PRO A 373 -5.32 5.91 22.16
C PRO A 373 -3.96 5.87 21.44
N GLU A 374 -2.90 6.42 22.03
CA GLU A 374 -1.55 6.45 21.44
C GLU A 374 -0.95 5.03 21.40
N THR A 375 -1.23 4.22 22.43
CA THR A 375 -0.83 2.80 22.46
C THR A 375 -1.57 1.98 21.40
N ALA A 376 -2.87 2.23 21.19
CA ALA A 376 -3.65 1.56 20.15
C ALA A 376 -3.13 1.88 18.75
N LEU A 377 -2.85 3.15 18.47
CA LEU A 377 -2.23 3.55 17.21
C LEU A 377 -0.85 2.89 17.04
N ALA A 378 -0.02 2.90 18.10
CA ALA A 378 1.31 2.31 18.05
C ALA A 378 1.27 0.80 17.77
N LEU A 379 0.30 0.06 18.32
CA LEU A 379 0.12 -1.38 18.06
C LEU A 379 -0.26 -1.64 16.60
N LEU A 380 -1.16 -0.83 16.00
CA LEU A 380 -1.52 -0.96 14.58
C LEU A 380 -0.32 -0.70 13.67
N VAL A 381 0.43 0.37 13.93
CA VAL A 381 1.64 0.71 13.17
C VAL A 381 2.70 -0.39 13.32
N THR A 382 2.89 -0.90 14.53
CA THR A 382 3.87 -1.98 14.78
C THR A 382 3.47 -3.28 14.07
N ALA A 383 2.18 -3.63 14.06
CA ALA A 383 1.69 -4.80 13.33
C ALA A 383 1.92 -4.66 11.80
N ALA A 384 1.71 -3.46 11.26
CA ALA A 384 2.01 -3.19 9.85
C ALA A 384 3.50 -3.28 9.54
N LEU A 385 4.36 -2.74 10.42
CA LEU A 385 5.81 -2.85 10.28
C LEU A 385 6.25 -4.32 10.37
N LEU A 386 5.69 -5.10 11.30
CA LEU A 386 5.99 -6.52 11.43
C LEU A 386 5.58 -7.29 10.17
N ALA A 387 4.39 -7.03 9.62
CA ALA A 387 3.94 -7.64 8.38
C ALA A 387 4.89 -7.34 7.21
N LEU A 388 5.33 -6.08 7.09
CA LEU A 388 6.31 -5.65 6.09
C LEU A 388 7.67 -6.34 6.29
N LEU A 389 8.17 -6.43 7.52
CA LEU A 389 9.44 -7.11 7.81
C LEU A 389 9.37 -8.61 7.51
N ILE A 390 8.25 -9.28 7.75
CA ILE A 390 8.06 -10.69 7.38
C ILE A 390 8.06 -10.83 5.85
N ALA A 391 7.40 -9.92 5.12
CA ALA A 391 7.44 -9.89 3.65
C ALA A 391 8.87 -9.70 3.14
N ASP A 392 9.66 -8.83 3.76
CA ASP A 392 11.05 -8.57 3.41
C ASP A 392 11.95 -9.80 3.63
N LEU A 393 11.88 -10.37 4.83
CA LEU A 393 12.68 -11.54 5.21
C LEU A 393 12.34 -12.80 4.39
N SER A 394 11.15 -12.87 3.77
CA SER A 394 10.77 -13.97 2.88
C SER A 394 11.66 -14.07 1.63
N GLY A 395 12.32 -12.98 1.23
CA GLY A 395 13.11 -12.90 0.00
C GLY A 395 12.29 -12.91 -1.30
N MET A 396 10.95 -12.86 -1.19
CA MET A 396 10.02 -12.84 -2.33
C MET A 396 9.74 -11.42 -2.85
N SER A 397 10.39 -10.40 -2.27
CA SER A 397 10.31 -9.00 -2.69
C SER A 397 11.71 -8.42 -2.76
N LYS A 398 12.36 -8.53 -3.91
CA LYS A 398 13.66 -7.91 -4.18
C LYS A 398 13.49 -6.85 -5.26
N ALA A 399 13.59 -5.57 -4.90
CA ALA A 399 13.20 -4.40 -5.69
C ALA A 399 11.68 -4.23 -5.87
N GLU A 400 11.29 -3.10 -6.43
CA GLU A 400 9.89 -2.72 -6.73
C GLU A 400 9.02 -2.60 -5.47
N THR A 401 9.65 -2.59 -4.27
CA THR A 401 8.94 -2.53 -2.99
C THR A 401 8.29 -1.17 -2.74
N GLU A 402 8.72 -0.12 -3.43
CA GLU A 402 8.06 1.18 -3.47
C GLU A 402 6.61 1.10 -3.96
N ARG A 403 6.27 0.09 -4.76
CA ARG A 403 4.93 -0.22 -5.26
C ARG A 403 4.29 -1.38 -4.48
N ILE A 404 4.98 -2.52 -4.42
CA ILE A 404 4.46 -3.77 -3.84
C ILE A 404 4.07 -3.59 -2.36
N TRP A 405 4.77 -2.70 -1.63
CA TRP A 405 4.53 -2.48 -0.21
C TRP A 405 3.64 -1.27 0.12
N LEU A 406 3.04 -0.64 -0.89
CA LEU A 406 2.02 0.41 -0.68
C LEU A 406 0.94 0.01 0.34
N PRO A 407 0.40 -1.23 0.32
CA PRO A 407 -0.59 -1.63 1.29
C PRO A 407 -0.12 -1.50 2.74
N PHE A 408 1.11 -1.94 3.04
CA PHE A 408 1.69 -1.83 4.39
C PHE A 408 2.09 -0.40 4.73
N ALA A 409 2.68 0.33 3.77
CA ALA A 409 3.09 1.72 3.93
C ALA A 409 1.94 2.63 4.37
N LEU A 410 0.73 2.40 3.84
CA LEU A 410 -0.48 3.12 4.21
C LEU A 410 -0.78 3.03 5.71
N TRP A 411 -0.44 1.92 6.38
CA TRP A 411 -0.63 1.70 7.81
C TRP A 411 0.55 2.16 8.68
N LEU A 412 1.69 2.56 8.08
CA LEU A 412 2.80 3.20 8.79
C LEU A 412 2.59 4.72 8.93
N LEU A 413 1.93 5.37 7.95
CA LEU A 413 1.67 6.81 7.92
C LEU A 413 0.94 7.36 9.17
N PRO A 414 0.01 6.64 9.80
CA PRO A 414 -0.62 7.08 11.05
C PRO A 414 0.35 7.43 12.17
N ALA A 415 1.57 6.90 12.19
CA ALA A 415 2.61 7.28 13.15
C ALA A 415 2.86 8.80 13.17
N CYS A 416 2.66 9.48 12.05
CA CYS A 416 2.81 10.93 11.93
C CYS A 416 1.82 11.72 12.81
N ALA A 417 0.68 11.10 13.21
CA ALA A 417 -0.26 11.72 14.13
C ALA A 417 0.35 12.04 15.52
N LEU A 418 1.44 11.37 15.88
CA LEU A 418 2.16 11.58 17.13
C LEU A 418 3.13 12.79 17.08
N LEU A 419 3.40 13.34 15.91
CA LEU A 419 4.33 14.43 15.73
C LEU A 419 3.72 15.78 16.18
N PRO A 420 4.46 16.64 16.90
CA PRO A 420 4.08 18.03 17.12
C PRO A 420 4.33 18.83 15.84
N ARG A 421 3.63 19.97 15.72
CA ARG A 421 3.83 20.92 14.61
C ARG A 421 3.74 20.23 13.23
N PRO A 422 2.55 19.82 12.81
CA PRO A 422 2.39 18.99 11.60
C PRO A 422 2.87 19.64 10.30
N ARG A 423 2.75 20.99 10.15
CA ARG A 423 3.05 21.68 8.90
C ARG A 423 4.48 21.48 8.37
N PRO A 424 5.56 21.64 9.16
CA PRO A 424 6.92 21.41 8.66
C PRO A 424 7.12 19.96 8.17
N TRP A 425 6.53 18.98 8.87
CA TRP A 425 6.60 17.58 8.48
C TRP A 425 5.79 17.28 7.22
N LEU A 426 4.62 17.89 7.06
CA LEU A 426 3.83 17.82 5.83
C LEU A 426 4.56 18.46 4.65
N ALA A 427 5.21 19.60 4.87
CA ALA A 427 6.04 20.24 3.84
C ALA A 427 7.19 19.31 3.41
N ALA A 428 7.86 18.64 4.35
CA ALA A 428 8.92 17.69 4.04
C ALA A 428 8.39 16.48 3.23
N GLN A 429 7.20 15.96 3.56
CA GLN A 429 6.54 14.89 2.79
C GLN A 429 6.23 15.34 1.36
N ALA A 430 5.61 16.53 1.22
CA ALA A 430 5.24 17.07 -0.08
C ALA A 430 6.46 17.34 -0.96
N VAL A 431 7.50 17.97 -0.39
CA VAL A 431 8.75 18.26 -1.11
C VAL A 431 9.41 16.95 -1.57
N LEU A 432 9.49 15.94 -0.70
CA LEU A 432 10.04 14.64 -1.10
C LEU A 432 9.24 14.01 -2.26
N ALA A 433 7.92 13.98 -2.17
CA ALA A 433 7.07 13.44 -3.23
C ALA A 433 7.26 14.20 -4.56
N LEU A 434 7.26 15.52 -4.51
CA LEU A 434 7.48 16.36 -5.70
C LEU A 434 8.86 16.14 -6.30
N LEU A 435 9.93 16.09 -5.50
CA LEU A 435 11.28 15.81 -5.98
C LEU A 435 11.35 14.42 -6.63
N LEU A 436 10.83 13.39 -5.99
CA LEU A 436 10.80 12.05 -6.56
C LEU A 436 10.07 11.99 -7.90
N ASN A 437 8.89 12.60 -7.96
CA ASN A 437 8.06 12.55 -9.16
C ASN A 437 8.59 13.39 -10.35
N HIS A 438 9.33 14.48 -10.06
CA HIS A 438 9.86 15.38 -11.10
C HIS A 438 11.30 15.09 -11.49
N LEU A 439 12.04 14.33 -10.68
CA LEU A 439 13.43 13.98 -10.98
C LEU A 439 13.58 12.55 -11.46
N LEU A 440 12.62 11.69 -11.14
CA LEU A 440 12.68 10.27 -11.46
C LEU A 440 11.53 9.89 -12.37
N LEU A 441 11.83 9.12 -13.37
CA LEU A 441 10.87 8.46 -14.21
C LEU A 441 10.69 7.04 -13.70
N THR A 442 9.56 6.78 -13.04
CA THR A 442 9.27 5.44 -12.49
C THR A 442 8.72 4.50 -13.55
N GLY A 443 8.84 3.22 -13.34
CA GLY A 443 8.21 2.19 -14.17
C GLY A 443 6.66 2.14 -14.02
N TRP A 444 6.14 2.88 -13.05
CA TRP A 444 4.75 2.80 -12.59
C TRP A 444 4.00 4.12 -12.72
#